data_a7b34945312b9ede97734940759af5ed
#
_entry.id   a7b34945312b9ede97734940759af5ed
#
_cell.length_a   1.000
_cell.length_b   1.000
_cell.length_c   1.000
_cell.angle_alpha   90.00
_cell.angle_beta   90.00
_cell.angle_gamma   90.00
#
_symmetry.space_group_name_H-M   'P 1'
#
loop_
_entity.id
_entity.type
_entity.pdbx_description
1 polymer ?
#
loop_
_entity_poly.entity_id
_entity_poly.type
_entity_poly.pdbx_seq_one_letter_code
_entity_poly.pdbx_strand_id
1 'polypeptide(L)'
;LISSILNFKTAIQEQNSFPGYTNRLLSKRVKLIFVAYNNLEKIFDNNNVLNLGNPIRKYNINTNQDPFNYFNLDENKKTILVLGGSLGAKSINEGILNNLSIIRESSFQVLWQTGDYYYDHILSKKIEEKNLVIKSFIKRMDLAYKVADIIISRAGAIAISELSYISKPLILIPSPNVVDDHQRKNANEIFRNGGCLLVEDKDAKDNMLNQAINLLDNSEMKIKMKKSLGKLAKPDAAKNIVSKIYEQI
;
A
#
# COMPACT_ATOMS: atom_id res chain seq x y z
N LEU A 1 -12.46 -2.63 26.22
CA LEU A 1 -12.51 -3.46 27.44
C LEU A 1 -13.69 -3.05 28.35
N ILE A 2 -13.76 -1.78 28.77
CA ILE A 2 -14.85 -1.29 29.65
C ILE A 2 -16.23 -1.57 29.03
N SER A 3 -16.44 -1.23 27.76
CA SER A 3 -17.71 -1.47 27.06
C SER A 3 -18.13 -2.94 27.07
N SER A 4 -17.18 -3.86 26.90
CA SER A 4 -17.48 -5.31 26.96
C SER A 4 -17.77 -5.82 28.37
N ILE A 5 -17.22 -5.17 29.39
CA ILE A 5 -17.54 -5.46 30.80
C ILE A 5 -18.95 -4.96 31.14
N LEU A 6 -19.37 -3.84 30.58
CA LEU A 6 -20.70 -3.24 30.75
C LEU A 6 -21.77 -3.86 29.83
N ASN A 7 -21.51 -5.02 29.22
CA ASN A 7 -22.42 -5.75 28.33
C ASN A 7 -22.87 -4.99 27.08
N PHE A 8 -22.13 -3.97 26.66
CA PHE A 8 -22.36 -3.39 25.33
C PHE A 8 -21.94 -4.38 24.25
N LYS A 9 -22.70 -4.44 23.16
CA LYS A 9 -22.31 -5.19 21.97
C LYS A 9 -21.10 -4.51 21.34
N THR A 10 -20.00 -5.21 21.24
CA THR A 10 -18.71 -4.67 20.78
C THR A 10 -18.19 -5.45 19.58
N ALA A 11 -17.48 -4.76 18.71
CA ALA A 11 -16.74 -5.34 17.60
C ALA A 11 -15.31 -4.78 17.57
N ILE A 12 -14.37 -5.54 16.99
CA ILE A 12 -13.01 -5.08 16.73
C ILE A 12 -12.65 -5.35 15.27
N GLN A 13 -11.72 -4.54 14.74
CA GLN A 13 -11.12 -4.71 13.42
C GLN A 13 -9.63 -4.98 13.56
N GLU A 14 -9.15 -6.12 13.02
CA GLU A 14 -7.73 -6.37 12.82
C GLU A 14 -7.34 -6.08 11.37
N GLN A 15 -6.47 -5.09 11.21
CA GLN A 15 -6.07 -4.60 9.89
C GLN A 15 -4.86 -5.36 9.32
N ASN A 16 -4.02 -5.94 10.19
CA ASN A 16 -2.76 -6.56 9.82
C ASN A 16 -2.90 -8.08 9.64
N SER A 17 -1.92 -8.66 8.96
CA SER A 17 -1.82 -10.11 8.77
C SER A 17 -1.45 -10.89 10.04
N PHE A 18 -1.07 -10.18 11.08
CA PHE A 18 -0.83 -10.72 12.42
C PHE A 18 -1.49 -9.81 13.46
N PRO A 19 -2.30 -10.37 14.38
CA PRO A 19 -3.10 -9.55 15.30
C PRO A 19 -2.25 -8.93 16.39
N GLY A 20 -2.48 -7.63 16.62
CA GLY A 20 -1.88 -6.90 17.71
C GLY A 20 -2.35 -7.41 19.09
N TYR A 21 -1.54 -7.16 20.12
CA TYR A 21 -1.79 -7.63 21.50
C TYR A 21 -3.18 -7.21 22.01
N THR A 22 -3.58 -5.97 21.80
CA THR A 22 -4.88 -5.44 22.24
C THR A 22 -6.05 -6.22 21.61
N ASN A 23 -6.00 -6.45 20.28
CA ASN A 23 -7.04 -7.21 19.59
C ASN A 23 -7.10 -8.66 20.07
N ARG A 24 -5.96 -9.29 20.36
CA ARG A 24 -5.90 -10.64 20.94
C ARG A 24 -6.51 -10.68 22.34
N LEU A 25 -6.25 -9.67 23.19
CA LEU A 25 -6.85 -9.59 24.52
C LEU A 25 -8.37 -9.39 24.46
N LEU A 26 -8.83 -8.50 23.55
CA LEU A 26 -10.26 -8.18 23.40
C LEU A 26 -11.06 -9.27 22.70
N SER A 27 -10.43 -10.08 21.86
CA SER A 27 -11.11 -11.10 21.05
C SER A 27 -12.01 -12.04 21.84
N LYS A 28 -11.63 -12.37 23.07
CA LYS A 28 -12.39 -13.26 23.98
C LYS A 28 -13.68 -12.62 24.53
N ARG A 29 -13.87 -11.31 24.35
CA ARG A 29 -14.96 -10.54 24.98
C ARG A 29 -15.85 -9.81 23.99
N VAL A 30 -15.41 -9.68 22.75
CA VAL A 30 -16.19 -8.96 21.72
C VAL A 30 -17.12 -9.92 20.98
N LYS A 31 -18.22 -9.39 20.46
CA LYS A 31 -19.21 -10.16 19.72
C LYS A 31 -18.78 -10.45 18.29
N LEU A 32 -18.07 -9.52 17.65
CA LEU A 32 -17.61 -9.65 16.26
C LEU A 32 -16.14 -9.26 16.14
N ILE A 33 -15.41 -10.00 15.31
CA ILE A 33 -14.04 -9.71 14.95
C ILE A 33 -13.96 -9.64 13.42
N PHE A 34 -13.67 -8.45 12.90
CA PHE A 34 -13.43 -8.27 11.48
C PHE A 34 -11.92 -8.37 11.22
N VAL A 35 -11.54 -9.09 10.18
CA VAL A 35 -10.14 -9.27 9.79
C VAL A 35 -9.94 -8.98 8.31
N ALA A 36 -8.70 -8.64 7.95
CA ALA A 36 -8.35 -8.32 6.58
C ALA A 36 -7.66 -9.47 5.84
N TYR A 37 -7.07 -10.41 6.57
CA TYR A 37 -6.28 -11.51 6.03
C TYR A 37 -6.87 -12.87 6.40
N ASN A 38 -6.58 -13.88 5.58
CA ASN A 38 -6.97 -15.26 5.85
C ASN A 38 -6.20 -15.84 7.04
N ASN A 39 -6.72 -16.94 7.59
CA ASN A 39 -6.11 -17.71 8.69
C ASN A 39 -6.03 -17.00 10.06
N LEU A 40 -6.58 -15.80 10.21
CA LEU A 40 -6.66 -15.14 11.51
C LEU A 40 -7.71 -15.77 12.40
N GLU A 41 -8.68 -16.49 11.86
CA GLU A 41 -9.67 -17.27 12.60
C GLU A 41 -9.02 -18.29 13.56
N LYS A 42 -7.88 -18.85 13.15
CA LYS A 42 -7.11 -19.82 13.96
C LYS A 42 -6.38 -19.18 15.14
N ILE A 43 -6.13 -17.86 15.05
CA ILE A 43 -5.39 -17.11 16.09
C ILE A 43 -6.34 -16.51 17.10
N PHE A 44 -7.50 -16.03 16.62
CA PHE A 44 -8.57 -15.58 17.49
C PHE A 44 -9.44 -16.78 17.87
N ASP A 45 -9.26 -17.31 19.04
CA ASP A 45 -10.11 -18.36 19.60
C ASP A 45 -11.56 -17.86 19.81
N ASN A 46 -12.25 -17.59 18.69
CA ASN A 46 -13.59 -17.02 18.65
C ASN A 46 -14.28 -17.43 17.34
N ASN A 47 -15.52 -17.90 17.45
CA ASN A 47 -16.31 -18.37 16.30
C ASN A 47 -16.89 -17.25 15.43
N ASN A 48 -16.74 -15.98 15.83
CA ASN A 48 -17.32 -14.82 15.15
C ASN A 48 -16.26 -13.97 14.43
N VAL A 49 -15.26 -14.61 13.85
CA VAL A 49 -14.24 -13.95 13.01
C VAL A 49 -14.70 -13.92 11.57
N LEU A 50 -14.77 -12.72 11.01
CA LEU A 50 -15.26 -12.49 9.64
C LEU A 50 -14.17 -11.79 8.81
N ASN A 51 -13.67 -12.48 7.79
CA ASN A 51 -12.69 -11.91 6.88
C ASN A 51 -13.37 -11.04 5.80
N LEU A 52 -13.64 -9.79 6.14
CA LEU A 52 -14.30 -8.81 5.26
C LEU A 52 -13.33 -7.83 4.61
N GLY A 53 -12.05 -7.83 4.98
CA GLY A 53 -11.05 -6.89 4.48
C GLY A 53 -10.94 -5.62 5.32
N ASN A 54 -10.04 -4.74 4.91
CA ASN A 54 -9.92 -3.41 5.49
C ASN A 54 -10.83 -2.41 4.78
N PRO A 55 -11.50 -1.51 5.51
CA PRO A 55 -12.24 -0.43 4.91
C PRO A 55 -11.29 0.53 4.19
N ILE A 56 -11.39 0.58 2.87
CA ILE A 56 -10.57 1.43 2.01
C ILE A 56 -11.43 2.46 1.29
N ARG A 57 -10.77 3.53 0.82
CA ARG A 57 -11.42 4.47 -0.09
C ARG A 57 -11.54 3.84 -1.48
N LYS A 58 -12.74 3.84 -2.03
CA LYS A 58 -12.92 3.52 -3.44
C LYS A 58 -12.56 4.73 -4.28
N TYR A 59 -11.58 4.57 -5.14
CA TYR A 59 -11.21 5.63 -6.06
C TYR A 59 -12.10 5.60 -7.29
N ASN A 60 -12.63 6.77 -7.68
CA ASN A 60 -13.33 6.89 -8.95
C ASN A 60 -12.30 7.01 -10.08
N ILE A 61 -11.98 5.86 -10.69
CA ILE A 61 -11.02 5.79 -11.80
C ILE A 61 -11.62 6.38 -13.10
N ASN A 62 -12.93 6.58 -13.16
CA ASN A 62 -13.65 7.15 -14.31
C ASN A 62 -13.74 8.69 -14.22
N THR A 63 -12.64 9.35 -13.96
CA THR A 63 -12.55 10.82 -14.03
C THR A 63 -12.32 11.28 -15.46
N ASN A 64 -12.96 12.38 -15.85
CA ASN A 64 -12.73 13.04 -17.14
C ASN A 64 -11.42 13.86 -17.19
N GLN A 65 -10.73 13.97 -16.03
CA GLN A 65 -9.48 14.70 -15.95
C GLN A 65 -8.35 13.86 -16.53
N ASP A 66 -7.58 14.43 -17.45
CA ASP A 66 -6.37 13.82 -17.97
C ASP A 66 -5.30 13.73 -16.85
N PRO A 67 -4.90 12.51 -16.45
CA PRO A 67 -3.97 12.34 -15.36
C PRO A 67 -2.52 12.66 -15.74
N PHE A 68 -2.13 12.49 -16.99
CA PHE A 68 -0.77 12.84 -17.46
C PHE A 68 -0.57 14.35 -17.45
N ASN A 69 -1.54 15.10 -17.98
CA ASN A 69 -1.52 16.55 -17.93
C ASN A 69 -1.56 17.08 -16.49
N TYR A 70 -2.38 16.47 -15.62
CA TYR A 70 -2.47 16.87 -14.19
C TYR A 70 -1.12 16.79 -13.46
N PHE A 71 -0.33 15.75 -13.72
CA PHE A 71 0.99 15.57 -13.11
C PHE A 71 2.15 16.12 -13.93
N ASN A 72 1.90 16.67 -15.11
CA ASN A 72 2.93 17.07 -16.07
C ASN A 72 3.85 15.89 -16.46
N LEU A 73 3.23 14.77 -16.82
CA LEU A 73 3.86 13.53 -17.27
C LEU A 73 3.65 13.33 -18.77
N ASP A 74 4.55 12.61 -19.40
CA ASP A 74 4.46 12.20 -20.81
C ASP A 74 3.64 10.90 -20.92
N GLU A 75 2.54 10.92 -21.68
CA GLU A 75 1.67 9.74 -21.87
C GLU A 75 2.34 8.59 -22.63
N ASN A 76 3.40 8.88 -23.39
CA ASN A 76 4.16 7.88 -24.15
C ASN A 76 5.21 7.17 -23.31
N LYS A 77 5.45 7.61 -22.06
CA LYS A 77 6.43 7.00 -21.16
C LYS A 77 5.77 6.13 -20.10
N LYS A 78 6.44 5.02 -19.76
CA LYS A 78 6.06 4.21 -18.59
C LYS A 78 6.30 4.99 -17.31
N THR A 79 5.36 4.89 -16.37
CA THR A 79 5.41 5.65 -15.12
C THR A 79 5.61 4.72 -13.92
N ILE A 80 6.65 4.99 -13.13
CA ILE A 80 6.88 4.38 -11.82
C ILE A 80 6.34 5.35 -10.75
N LEU A 81 5.32 4.93 -10.01
CA LEU A 81 4.77 5.69 -8.88
C LEU A 81 5.50 5.26 -7.59
N VAL A 82 6.10 6.20 -6.88
CA VAL A 82 6.86 5.95 -5.65
C VAL A 82 6.20 6.63 -4.46
N LEU A 83 5.80 5.83 -3.46
CA LEU A 83 5.03 6.26 -2.31
C LEU A 83 5.75 5.93 -1.00
N GLY A 84 6.30 6.95 -0.34
CA GLY A 84 6.91 6.82 0.99
C GLY A 84 5.91 6.87 2.17
N GLY A 85 4.61 7.07 1.87
CA GLY A 85 3.59 7.40 2.87
C GLY A 85 3.50 8.92 3.13
N SER A 86 2.58 9.36 4.02
CA SER A 86 2.34 10.79 4.28
C SER A 86 3.54 11.50 4.93
N LEU A 87 4.23 10.84 5.84
CA LEU A 87 5.43 11.37 6.49
C LEU A 87 6.70 11.15 5.66
N GLY A 88 6.63 10.30 4.64
CA GLY A 88 7.77 9.90 3.82
C GLY A 88 8.54 8.71 4.41
N ALA A 89 9.48 8.20 3.62
CA ALA A 89 10.33 7.08 3.98
C ALA A 89 11.77 7.35 3.56
N LYS A 90 12.69 7.45 4.53
CA LYS A 90 14.09 7.81 4.28
C LYS A 90 14.75 6.91 3.22
N SER A 91 14.68 5.59 3.40
CA SER A 91 15.29 4.61 2.49
C SER A 91 14.74 4.67 1.06
N ILE A 92 13.42 4.89 0.90
CA ILE A 92 12.79 5.07 -0.42
C ILE A 92 13.26 6.38 -1.06
N ASN A 93 13.29 7.47 -0.28
CA ASN A 93 13.75 8.77 -0.76
C ASN A 93 15.23 8.73 -1.17
N GLU A 94 16.09 8.11 -0.36
CA GLU A 94 17.50 7.88 -0.70
C GLU A 94 17.65 7.02 -1.96
N GLY A 95 16.77 6.03 -2.14
CA GLY A 95 16.77 5.19 -3.33
C GLY A 95 16.47 5.96 -4.63
N ILE A 96 15.60 6.98 -4.59
CA ILE A 96 15.41 7.86 -5.75
C ILE A 96 16.62 8.79 -5.92
N LEU A 97 17.09 9.42 -4.83
CA LEU A 97 18.22 10.35 -4.88
C LEU A 97 19.51 9.72 -5.39
N ASN A 98 19.80 8.49 -5.02
CA ASN A 98 21.00 7.78 -5.45
C ASN A 98 20.96 7.33 -6.92
N ASN A 99 19.77 7.31 -7.53
CA ASN A 99 19.57 6.82 -8.90
C ASN A 99 19.10 7.91 -9.87
N LEU A 100 19.37 9.20 -9.58
CA LEU A 100 18.96 10.31 -10.44
C LEU A 100 19.56 10.23 -11.85
N SER A 101 20.80 9.77 -12.00
CA SER A 101 21.44 9.56 -13.31
C SER A 101 20.68 8.52 -14.15
N ILE A 102 20.28 7.42 -13.53
CA ILE A 102 19.49 6.39 -14.22
C ILE A 102 18.12 6.96 -14.65
N ILE A 103 17.46 7.73 -13.79
CA ILE A 103 16.17 8.37 -14.13
C ILE A 103 16.33 9.37 -15.26
N ARG A 104 17.41 10.16 -15.27
CA ARG A 104 17.71 11.16 -16.30
C ARG A 104 17.79 10.52 -17.69
N GLU A 105 18.52 9.39 -17.80
CA GLU A 105 18.80 8.72 -19.06
C GLU A 105 17.72 7.72 -19.47
N SER A 106 16.68 7.54 -18.65
CA SER A 106 15.66 6.50 -18.87
C SER A 106 14.61 6.89 -19.90
N SER A 107 13.99 5.86 -20.50
CA SER A 107 12.78 5.97 -21.31
C SER A 107 11.48 5.95 -20.46
N PHE A 108 11.58 5.75 -19.15
CA PHE A 108 10.48 5.83 -18.18
C PHE A 108 10.51 7.16 -17.42
N GLN A 109 9.48 7.40 -16.65
CA GLN A 109 9.37 8.56 -15.77
C GLN A 109 8.93 8.13 -14.35
N VAL A 110 9.17 8.99 -13.38
CA VAL A 110 8.87 8.73 -11.98
C VAL A 110 7.96 9.82 -11.42
N LEU A 111 6.83 9.41 -10.83
CA LEU A 111 6.01 10.27 -9.96
C LEU A 111 6.32 9.90 -8.51
N TRP A 112 6.97 10.81 -7.80
CA TRP A 112 7.50 10.54 -6.47
C TRP A 112 6.85 11.38 -5.39
N GLN A 113 6.22 10.72 -4.40
CA GLN A 113 5.76 11.32 -3.16
C GLN A 113 6.82 11.16 -2.09
N THR A 114 7.45 12.25 -1.71
CA THR A 114 8.54 12.29 -0.73
C THR A 114 8.07 12.17 0.72
N GLY A 115 6.81 12.57 0.98
CA GLY A 115 6.29 12.87 2.31
C GLY A 115 6.66 14.29 2.76
N ASP A 116 5.77 14.91 3.55
CA ASP A 116 5.92 16.31 3.95
C ASP A 116 7.21 16.57 4.74
N TYR A 117 7.64 15.61 5.57
CA TYR A 117 8.87 15.76 6.39
C TYR A 117 10.15 15.90 5.56
N TYR A 118 10.24 15.28 4.38
CA TYR A 118 11.45 15.29 3.56
C TYR A 118 11.40 16.29 2.40
N TYR A 119 10.24 16.85 2.10
CA TYR A 119 10.00 17.60 0.87
C TYR A 119 10.93 18.79 0.71
N ASP A 120 11.00 19.69 1.71
CA ASP A 120 11.83 20.90 1.64
C ASP A 120 13.30 20.58 1.52
N HIS A 121 13.79 19.56 2.23
CA HIS A 121 15.17 19.10 2.10
C HIS A 121 15.47 18.56 0.70
N ILE A 122 14.52 17.84 0.09
CA ILE A 122 14.70 17.32 -1.28
C ILE A 122 14.68 18.45 -2.29
N LEU A 123 13.77 19.43 -2.16
CA LEU A 123 13.73 20.60 -3.05
C LEU A 123 15.00 21.43 -2.96
N SER A 124 15.59 21.58 -1.76
CA SER A 124 16.85 22.34 -1.60
C SER A 124 18.03 21.78 -2.42
N LYS A 125 17.93 20.52 -2.88
CA LYS A 125 18.93 19.88 -3.77
C LYS A 125 18.83 20.34 -5.23
N LYS A 126 17.83 21.16 -5.58
CA LYS A 126 17.63 21.74 -6.94
C LYS A 126 17.67 20.66 -8.04
N ILE A 127 16.90 19.59 -7.85
CA ILE A 127 16.84 18.47 -8.80
C ILE A 127 16.03 18.90 -10.03
N GLU A 128 16.70 18.99 -11.17
CA GLU A 128 16.10 19.36 -12.47
C GLU A 128 16.14 18.17 -13.43
N GLU A 129 15.24 17.20 -13.22
CA GLU A 129 15.16 16.01 -14.06
C GLU A 129 13.83 15.97 -14.81
N LYS A 130 13.86 15.93 -16.14
CA LYS A 130 12.67 15.91 -16.99
C LYS A 130 11.77 14.67 -16.76
N ASN A 131 12.39 13.58 -16.35
CA ASN A 131 11.71 12.30 -16.11
C ASN A 131 11.25 12.12 -14.63
N LEU A 132 11.27 13.18 -13.82
CA LEU A 132 10.97 13.09 -12.39
C LEU A 132 10.00 14.19 -11.95
N VAL A 133 8.85 13.78 -11.44
CA VAL A 133 7.88 14.67 -10.81
C VAL A 133 7.89 14.44 -9.31
N ILE A 134 8.22 15.50 -8.55
CA ILE A 134 8.34 15.46 -7.09
C ILE A 134 7.12 16.13 -6.46
N LYS A 135 6.47 15.44 -5.51
CA LYS A 135 5.35 15.95 -4.72
C LYS A 135 5.59 15.65 -3.25
N SER A 136 5.28 16.58 -2.35
CA SER A 136 5.27 16.30 -0.91
C SER A 136 4.18 15.27 -0.60
N PHE A 137 2.96 15.52 -1.11
CA PHE A 137 1.80 14.68 -0.93
C PHE A 137 0.93 14.66 -2.19
N ILE A 138 0.43 13.50 -2.56
CA ILE A 138 -0.46 13.32 -3.72
C ILE A 138 -1.91 13.25 -3.25
N LYS A 139 -2.66 14.35 -3.44
CA LYS A 139 -4.08 14.43 -3.07
C LYS A 139 -4.98 13.61 -4.00
N ARG A 140 -4.67 13.59 -5.30
CA ARG A 140 -5.42 12.87 -6.33
C ARG A 140 -4.78 11.51 -6.62
N MET A 141 -4.87 10.62 -5.61
CA MET A 141 -4.37 9.24 -5.74
C MET A 141 -5.06 8.45 -6.86
N ASP A 142 -6.32 8.76 -7.14
CA ASP A 142 -7.07 8.21 -8.28
C ASP A 142 -6.33 8.45 -9.62
N LEU A 143 -5.85 9.67 -9.84
CA LEU A 143 -5.07 10.02 -11.03
C LEU A 143 -3.67 9.39 -11.00
N ALA A 144 -3.01 9.37 -9.83
CA ALA A 144 -1.68 8.78 -9.69
C ALA A 144 -1.70 7.27 -9.97
N TYR A 145 -2.70 6.56 -9.45
CA TYR A 145 -2.88 5.14 -9.77
C TYR A 145 -3.19 4.89 -11.25
N LYS A 146 -3.86 5.84 -11.92
CA LYS A 146 -4.21 5.72 -13.34
C LYS A 146 -2.96 5.76 -14.23
N VAL A 147 -2.03 6.68 -13.98
CA VAL A 147 -0.78 6.81 -14.74
C VAL A 147 0.27 5.73 -14.41
N ALA A 148 0.21 5.12 -13.24
CA ALA A 148 1.22 4.18 -12.80
C ALA A 148 1.22 2.88 -13.63
N ASP A 149 2.37 2.48 -14.14
CA ASP A 149 2.63 1.13 -14.66
C ASP A 149 3.14 0.20 -13.55
N ILE A 150 3.94 0.73 -12.61
CA ILE A 150 4.46 0.04 -11.44
C ILE A 150 4.33 0.96 -10.23
N ILE A 151 4.10 0.36 -9.06
CA ILE A 151 4.03 1.09 -7.80
C ILE A 151 5.10 0.56 -6.84
N ILE A 152 5.88 1.46 -6.25
CA ILE A 152 6.77 1.20 -5.12
C ILE A 152 6.15 1.81 -3.88
N SER A 153 5.95 1.03 -2.81
CA SER A 153 5.26 1.54 -1.61
C SER A 153 5.75 0.89 -0.32
N ARG A 154 5.50 1.56 0.80
CA ARG A 154 5.51 0.95 2.14
C ARG A 154 4.39 -0.08 2.27
N ALA A 155 4.56 -1.02 3.21
CA ALA A 155 3.65 -2.15 3.42
C ALA A 155 2.66 -1.93 4.58
N GLY A 156 2.12 -0.71 4.72
CA GLY A 156 1.06 -0.43 5.69
C GLY A 156 -0.24 -1.18 5.32
N ALA A 157 -0.98 -1.64 6.32
CA ALA A 157 -2.15 -2.49 6.13
C ALA A 157 -3.21 -1.89 5.19
N ILE A 158 -3.55 -0.62 5.40
CA ILE A 158 -4.53 0.09 4.54
C ILE A 158 -3.95 0.33 3.15
N ALA A 159 -2.67 0.73 3.05
CA ALA A 159 -2.01 0.94 1.75
C ALA A 159 -2.02 -0.37 0.92
N ILE A 160 -1.66 -1.50 1.51
CA ILE A 160 -1.74 -2.81 0.83
C ILE A 160 -3.15 -3.12 0.36
N SER A 161 -4.17 -2.87 1.19
CA SER A 161 -5.56 -3.13 0.81
C SER A 161 -6.02 -2.26 -0.36
N GLU A 162 -5.62 -0.99 -0.40
CA GLU A 162 -5.84 -0.09 -1.54
C GLU A 162 -5.09 -0.56 -2.79
N LEU A 163 -3.80 -0.89 -2.65
CA LEU A 163 -2.95 -1.36 -3.75
C LEU A 163 -3.44 -2.69 -4.33
N SER A 164 -3.95 -3.58 -3.48
CA SER A 164 -4.61 -4.82 -3.94
C SER A 164 -5.85 -4.54 -4.78
N TYR A 165 -6.66 -3.55 -4.38
CA TYR A 165 -7.83 -3.12 -5.15
C TYR A 165 -7.43 -2.50 -6.50
N ILE A 166 -6.40 -1.66 -6.52
CA ILE A 166 -5.87 -1.04 -7.74
C ILE A 166 -5.23 -2.08 -8.68
N SER A 167 -4.70 -3.17 -8.11
CA SER A 167 -4.15 -4.32 -8.86
C SER A 167 -3.10 -3.93 -9.90
N LYS A 168 -2.22 -2.98 -9.60
CA LYS A 168 -1.05 -2.64 -10.41
C LYS A 168 0.18 -3.43 -9.94
N PRO A 169 1.15 -3.72 -10.82
CA PRO A 169 2.42 -4.33 -10.44
C PRO A 169 3.07 -3.59 -9.28
N LEU A 170 3.53 -4.32 -8.26
CA LEU A 170 3.80 -3.77 -6.95
C LEU A 170 5.15 -4.23 -6.41
N ILE A 171 5.91 -3.27 -5.87
CA ILE A 171 7.11 -3.52 -5.07
C ILE A 171 6.83 -2.98 -3.66
N LEU A 172 6.92 -3.84 -2.66
CA LEU A 172 6.74 -3.47 -1.26
C LEU A 172 8.08 -3.35 -0.55
N ILE A 173 8.23 -2.27 0.21
CA ILE A 173 9.38 -1.98 1.05
C ILE A 173 8.88 -1.80 2.48
N PRO A 174 8.81 -2.89 3.28
CA PRO A 174 8.30 -2.81 4.64
C PRO A 174 9.21 -1.93 5.52
N SER A 175 8.60 -1.06 6.34
CA SER A 175 9.33 -0.29 7.33
C SER A 175 9.78 -1.19 8.48
N PRO A 176 11.06 -1.13 8.91
CA PRO A 176 11.52 -1.85 10.09
C PRO A 176 11.10 -1.17 11.40
N ASN A 177 10.67 0.10 11.34
CA ASN A 177 10.39 0.94 12.51
C ASN A 177 8.90 0.91 12.89
N VAL A 178 8.31 -0.28 12.92
CA VAL A 178 6.90 -0.46 13.31
C VAL A 178 6.76 -1.54 14.37
N VAL A 179 5.74 -1.39 15.22
CA VAL A 179 5.46 -2.35 16.30
C VAL A 179 5.25 -3.75 15.71
N ASP A 180 5.82 -4.78 16.37
CA ASP A 180 5.67 -6.20 16.02
C ASP A 180 6.01 -6.56 14.56
N ASP A 181 6.81 -5.73 13.88
CA ASP A 181 7.20 -5.93 12.47
C ASP A 181 5.99 -6.15 11.52
N HIS A 182 4.89 -5.45 11.81
CA HIS A 182 3.62 -5.63 11.08
C HIS A 182 3.77 -5.42 9.58
N GLN A 183 4.57 -4.43 9.13
CA GLN A 183 4.71 -4.17 7.70
C GLN A 183 5.38 -5.32 6.97
N ARG A 184 6.40 -5.94 7.57
CA ARG A 184 7.07 -7.11 6.99
C ARG A 184 6.11 -8.30 6.91
N LYS A 185 5.35 -8.56 7.98
CA LYS A 185 4.35 -9.64 7.99
C LYS A 185 3.29 -9.43 6.91
N ASN A 186 2.78 -8.19 6.77
CA ASN A 186 1.82 -7.83 5.74
C ASN A 186 2.41 -8.03 4.32
N ALA A 187 3.64 -7.53 4.09
CA ALA A 187 4.32 -7.67 2.80
C ALA A 187 4.58 -9.13 2.42
N ASN A 188 5.01 -9.95 3.38
CA ASN A 188 5.25 -11.37 3.19
C ASN A 188 3.97 -12.12 2.77
N GLU A 189 2.81 -11.75 3.31
CA GLU A 189 1.54 -12.36 2.91
C GLU A 189 1.22 -12.07 1.43
N ILE A 190 1.44 -10.85 0.98
CA ILE A 190 1.25 -10.46 -0.43
C ILE A 190 2.28 -11.14 -1.34
N PHE A 191 3.54 -11.20 -0.90
CA PHE A 191 4.64 -11.83 -1.62
C PHE A 191 4.40 -13.33 -1.84
N ARG A 192 4.02 -14.06 -0.78
CA ARG A 192 3.69 -15.50 -0.86
C ARG A 192 2.56 -15.81 -1.84
N ASN A 193 1.62 -14.88 -1.97
CA ASN A 193 0.52 -14.97 -2.93
C ASN A 193 0.92 -14.51 -4.35
N GLY A 194 2.17 -14.10 -4.57
CA GLY A 194 2.68 -13.63 -5.87
C GLY A 194 2.13 -12.26 -6.28
N GLY A 195 1.69 -11.44 -5.32
CA GLY A 195 1.11 -10.12 -5.56
C GLY A 195 2.13 -8.97 -5.60
N CYS A 196 3.36 -9.19 -5.15
CA CYS A 196 4.40 -8.16 -5.17
C CYS A 196 5.80 -8.74 -5.29
N LEU A 197 6.78 -7.89 -5.61
CA LEU A 197 8.19 -8.07 -5.23
C LEU A 197 8.38 -7.48 -3.84
N LEU A 198 9.34 -8.03 -3.10
CA LEU A 198 9.71 -7.57 -1.78
C LEU A 198 11.15 -7.08 -1.79
N VAL A 199 11.38 -5.85 -1.34
CA VAL A 199 12.71 -5.27 -1.15
C VAL A 199 12.85 -4.89 0.33
N GLU A 200 13.94 -5.33 0.94
CA GLU A 200 14.23 -4.98 2.33
C GLU A 200 14.56 -3.48 2.45
N ASP A 201 14.16 -2.85 3.56
CA ASP A 201 14.37 -1.41 3.77
C ASP A 201 15.84 -0.98 3.64
N LYS A 202 16.75 -1.78 4.17
CA LYS A 202 18.21 -1.56 4.09
C LYS A 202 18.77 -1.60 2.66
N ASP A 203 18.12 -2.38 1.79
CA ASP A 203 18.54 -2.60 0.41
C ASP A 203 17.78 -1.68 -0.58
N ALA A 204 16.81 -0.90 -0.08
CA ALA A 204 15.94 -0.07 -0.92
C ALA A 204 16.71 0.94 -1.76
N LYS A 205 17.73 1.59 -1.17
CA LYS A 205 18.52 2.63 -1.84
C LYS A 205 19.27 2.11 -3.09
N ASP A 206 19.67 0.83 -3.10
CA ASP A 206 20.46 0.24 -4.16
C ASP A 206 19.63 -0.62 -5.12
N ASN A 207 18.54 -1.25 -4.62
CA ASN A 207 17.85 -2.30 -5.35
C ASN A 207 16.43 -1.93 -5.84
N MET A 208 15.72 -0.99 -5.20
CA MET A 208 14.30 -0.79 -5.50
C MET A 208 14.05 -0.31 -6.94
N LEU A 209 14.89 0.61 -7.45
CA LEU A 209 14.71 1.13 -8.81
C LEU A 209 15.09 0.08 -9.87
N ASN A 210 16.19 -0.67 -9.66
CA ASN A 210 16.57 -1.75 -10.54
C ASN A 210 15.50 -2.85 -10.62
N GLN A 211 14.86 -3.19 -9.49
CA GLN A 211 13.74 -4.12 -9.47
C GLN A 211 12.53 -3.58 -10.26
N ALA A 212 12.26 -2.27 -10.15
CA ALA A 212 11.19 -1.65 -10.91
C ALA A 212 11.47 -1.64 -12.42
N ILE A 213 12.69 -1.33 -12.84
CA ILE A 213 13.12 -1.37 -14.24
C ILE A 213 12.95 -2.79 -14.80
N ASN A 214 13.46 -3.80 -14.13
CA ASN A 214 13.32 -5.20 -14.54
C ASN A 214 11.83 -5.62 -14.63
N LEU A 215 11.00 -5.12 -13.72
CA LEU A 215 9.57 -5.41 -13.73
C LEU A 215 8.84 -4.68 -14.87
N LEU A 216 9.28 -3.49 -15.30
CA LEU A 216 8.70 -2.79 -16.47
C LEU A 216 8.72 -3.66 -17.72
N ASP A 217 9.80 -4.40 -17.92
CA ASP A 217 10.01 -5.25 -19.10
C ASP A 217 9.41 -6.67 -18.96
N ASN A 218 9.02 -7.06 -17.73
CA ASN A 218 8.51 -8.41 -17.47
C ASN A 218 6.97 -8.46 -17.51
N SER A 219 6.43 -8.59 -18.72
CA SER A 219 4.97 -8.64 -18.92
C SER A 219 4.28 -9.81 -18.24
N GLU A 220 4.90 -10.99 -18.21
CA GLU A 220 4.35 -12.18 -17.55
C GLU A 220 4.21 -11.96 -16.04
N MET A 221 5.24 -11.46 -15.40
CA MET A 221 5.22 -11.16 -13.95
C MET A 221 4.18 -10.09 -13.62
N LYS A 222 4.06 -9.03 -14.42
CA LYS A 222 3.03 -8.00 -14.26
C LYS A 222 1.62 -8.56 -14.30
N ILE A 223 1.32 -9.45 -15.26
CA ILE A 223 0.02 -10.11 -15.39
C ILE A 223 -0.26 -11.00 -14.17
N LYS A 224 0.72 -11.79 -13.74
CA LYS A 224 0.62 -12.66 -12.56
C LYS A 224 0.33 -11.86 -11.29
N MET A 225 1.07 -10.78 -11.06
CA MET A 225 0.86 -9.89 -9.91
C MET A 225 -0.54 -9.27 -9.92
N LYS A 226 -0.98 -8.72 -11.05
CA LYS A 226 -2.31 -8.14 -11.21
C LYS A 226 -3.41 -9.14 -10.85
N LYS A 227 -3.32 -10.37 -11.35
CA LYS A 227 -4.28 -11.45 -11.06
C LYS A 227 -4.28 -11.82 -9.57
N SER A 228 -3.10 -11.90 -8.96
CA SER A 228 -2.95 -12.23 -7.53
C SER A 228 -3.52 -11.13 -6.63
N LEU A 229 -3.19 -9.87 -6.88
CA LEU A 229 -3.71 -8.72 -6.14
C LEU A 229 -5.23 -8.62 -6.25
N GLY A 230 -5.79 -8.80 -7.46
CA GLY A 230 -7.24 -8.77 -7.67
C GLY A 230 -8.00 -9.83 -6.86
N LYS A 231 -7.40 -11.02 -6.63
CA LYS A 231 -7.99 -12.05 -5.76
C LYS A 231 -7.98 -11.68 -4.27
N LEU A 232 -7.01 -10.86 -3.85
CA LEU A 232 -6.88 -10.41 -2.46
C LEU A 232 -7.74 -9.17 -2.18
N ALA A 233 -8.18 -8.46 -3.21
CA ALA A 233 -8.95 -7.23 -3.09
C ALA A 233 -10.33 -7.45 -2.47
N LYS A 234 -10.69 -6.59 -1.52
CA LYS A 234 -12.01 -6.57 -0.86
C LYS A 234 -12.59 -5.15 -0.87
N PRO A 235 -13.04 -4.67 -2.04
CA PRO A 235 -13.44 -3.27 -2.21
C PRO A 235 -14.70 -2.90 -1.42
N ASP A 236 -15.53 -3.86 -1.04
CA ASP A 236 -16.78 -3.65 -0.32
C ASP A 236 -16.65 -3.82 1.19
N ALA A 237 -15.42 -3.90 1.73
CA ALA A 237 -15.16 -4.16 3.14
C ALA A 237 -15.95 -3.22 4.07
N ALA A 238 -15.91 -1.91 3.84
CA ALA A 238 -16.64 -0.94 4.67
C ALA A 238 -18.15 -1.22 4.71
N LYS A 239 -18.77 -1.45 3.54
CA LYS A 239 -20.19 -1.76 3.43
C LYS A 239 -20.53 -3.06 4.17
N ASN A 240 -19.73 -4.11 3.94
CA ASN A 240 -19.97 -5.42 4.53
C ASN A 240 -19.79 -5.40 6.05
N ILE A 241 -18.79 -4.67 6.58
CA ILE A 241 -18.57 -4.49 8.01
C ILE A 241 -19.79 -3.80 8.64
N VAL A 242 -20.24 -2.68 8.05
CA VAL A 242 -21.41 -1.94 8.55
C VAL A 242 -22.65 -2.81 8.54
N SER A 243 -22.94 -3.54 7.44
CA SER A 243 -24.07 -4.47 7.38
C SER A 243 -24.02 -5.51 8.49
N LYS A 244 -22.85 -6.11 8.73
CA LYS A 244 -22.70 -7.10 9.80
C LYS A 244 -22.86 -6.52 11.21
N ILE A 245 -22.46 -5.29 11.42
CA ILE A 245 -22.72 -4.59 12.69
C ILE A 245 -24.24 -4.43 12.89
N TYR A 246 -24.99 -3.94 11.90
CA TYR A 246 -26.44 -3.76 12.00
C TYR A 246 -27.22 -5.07 12.18
N GLU A 247 -26.78 -6.17 11.56
CA GLU A 247 -27.40 -7.49 11.75
C GLU A 247 -27.27 -8.01 13.18
N GLN A 248 -26.28 -7.55 13.93
CA GLN A 248 -25.89 -8.09 15.24
C GLN A 248 -26.21 -7.15 16.42
N ILE A 249 -26.53 -5.89 16.13
CA ILE A 249 -26.94 -4.88 17.11
C ILE A 249 -28.46 -4.81 17.17
#